data_507e07c02e7a096b269024cff00ea76a
#
_entry.id   507e07c02e7a096b269024cff00ea76a
#
_cell.length_a   1.000
_cell.length_b   1.000
_cell.length_c   1.000
_cell.angle_alpha   90.00
_cell.angle_beta   90.00
_cell.angle_gamma   90.00
#
_symmetry.space_group_name_H-M   'P 1'
#
loop_
_entity.id
_entity.type
_entity.pdbx_description
1 polymer ?
#
loop_
_entity_poly.entity_id
_entity_poly.type
_entity_poly.pdbx_seq_one_letter_code
_entity_poly.pdbx_strand_id
1 'polypeptide(L)'
;SGDTFTIPSGATITNSGTATGFGGGKVAQYVAATPTIGETSTTSGTLVVGGGGINLTITPSSSSNKILIAFHCLLAAQEDNGVFVDIQRAISGGATTDGIFNAESGSASQGAGGFGSAANSGTWYGMVGQFFVDSPSTTSAITYKPMFARWFGSGTVYMGNNASICSGYALELET
;
A
#
# COMPACT_ATOMS: atom_id res chain seq x y z
N SER A 1 -10.81 40.22 20.13
CA SER A 1 -10.67 40.79 18.78
C SER A 1 -9.52 40.07 18.12
N GLY A 2 -9.76 39.39 17.02
CA GLY A 2 -8.71 38.72 16.23
C GLY A 2 -8.13 39.72 15.24
N ASP A 3 -6.82 39.88 15.23
CA ASP A 3 -6.13 40.68 14.23
C ASP A 3 -6.07 39.89 12.92
N THR A 4 -6.49 40.52 11.83
CA THR A 4 -6.45 39.89 10.50
C THR A 4 -5.27 40.49 9.73
N PHE A 5 -4.35 39.64 9.30
CA PHE A 5 -3.29 40.01 8.37
C PHE A 5 -3.73 39.66 6.94
N THR A 6 -3.91 40.68 6.11
CA THR A 6 -4.34 40.51 4.72
C THR A 6 -3.14 40.60 3.78
N ILE A 7 -2.90 39.55 2.99
CA ILE A 7 -1.87 39.52 1.96
C ILE A 7 -2.53 39.92 0.64
N PRO A 8 -2.07 40.99 -0.03
CA PRO A 8 -2.59 41.36 -1.34
C PRO A 8 -2.39 40.26 -2.40
N SER A 9 -3.31 40.18 -3.38
CA SER A 9 -3.19 39.29 -4.50
C SER A 9 -1.88 39.53 -5.25
N GLY A 10 -1.12 38.46 -5.50
CA GLY A 10 0.19 38.52 -6.17
C GLY A 10 1.40 38.74 -5.23
N ALA A 11 1.19 38.93 -3.93
CA ALA A 11 2.29 39.00 -2.97
C ALA A 11 2.80 37.60 -2.61
N THR A 12 4.13 37.45 -2.47
CA THR A 12 4.79 36.23 -2.01
C THR A 12 5.24 36.39 -0.57
N ILE A 13 4.92 35.42 0.28
CA ILE A 13 5.50 35.32 1.62
C ILE A 13 6.65 34.33 1.57
N THR A 14 7.87 34.82 1.83
CA THR A 14 9.02 33.94 2.03
C THR A 14 9.23 33.75 3.53
N ASN A 15 9.01 32.53 4.02
CA ASN A 15 9.32 32.18 5.40
C ASN A 15 10.73 31.61 5.47
N SER A 16 11.67 32.33 6.07
CA SER A 16 13.05 31.88 6.29
C SER A 16 13.25 31.27 7.69
N GLY A 17 12.18 31.11 8.46
CA GLY A 17 12.17 30.57 9.82
C GLY A 17 11.18 29.44 10.00
N THR A 18 10.98 29.01 11.25
CA THR A 18 9.97 28.03 11.61
C THR A 18 8.59 28.67 11.54
N ALA A 19 7.72 28.21 10.65
CA ALA A 19 6.33 28.60 10.61
C ALA A 19 5.54 27.78 11.63
N THR A 20 5.12 28.41 12.74
CA THR A 20 4.22 27.79 13.72
C THR A 20 2.79 28.21 13.45
N GLY A 21 1.83 27.29 13.56
CA GLY A 21 0.40 27.59 13.38
C GLY A 21 -0.15 27.35 11.96
N PHE A 22 0.67 26.97 11.01
CA PHE A 22 0.22 26.55 9.68
C PHE A 22 0.07 25.02 9.64
N GLY A 23 -0.86 24.49 10.40
CA GLY A 23 -1.30 23.10 10.38
C GLY A 23 -0.18 22.04 10.27
N GLY A 24 -0.05 21.17 11.26
CA GLY A 24 0.74 19.96 11.13
C GLY A 24 0.16 19.03 10.05
N GLY A 25 1.01 18.25 9.39
CA GLY A 25 0.56 17.21 8.47
C GLY A 25 0.56 17.61 7.00
N LYS A 26 1.66 18.16 6.50
CA LYS A 26 1.83 18.37 5.06
C LYS A 26 2.10 17.03 4.36
N VAL A 27 1.60 16.92 3.12
CA VAL A 27 2.09 15.95 2.16
C VAL A 27 3.39 16.51 1.57
N ALA A 28 4.52 15.90 1.94
CA ALA A 28 5.83 16.30 1.43
C ALA A 28 6.07 15.79 0.01
N GLN A 29 5.53 14.61 -0.30
CA GLN A 29 5.76 13.95 -1.58
C GLN A 29 4.57 13.07 -1.97
N TYR A 30 4.29 13.00 -3.26
CA TYR A 30 3.35 12.07 -3.88
C TYR A 30 4.05 11.27 -4.96
N VAL A 31 3.87 9.96 -4.94
CA VAL A 31 4.35 9.04 -5.97
C VAL A 31 3.22 8.12 -6.40
N ALA A 32 3.02 7.97 -7.70
CA ALA A 32 2.10 6.98 -8.26
C ALA A 32 2.89 5.86 -8.93
N ALA A 33 2.45 4.64 -8.72
CA ALA A 33 2.96 3.50 -9.49
C ALA A 33 2.38 3.54 -10.91
N THR A 34 3.17 3.12 -11.89
CA THR A 34 2.62 2.85 -13.22
C THR A 34 1.63 1.69 -13.11
N PRO A 35 0.37 1.88 -13.55
CA PRO A 35 -0.60 0.80 -13.53
C PRO A 35 -0.11 -0.38 -14.35
N THR A 36 -0.24 -1.58 -13.82
CA THR A 36 0.18 -2.81 -14.50
C THR A 36 -1.01 -3.70 -14.77
N ILE A 37 -0.95 -4.43 -15.87
CA ILE A 37 -1.87 -5.50 -16.21
C ILE A 37 -1.08 -6.80 -16.08
N GLY A 38 -1.54 -7.71 -15.22
CA GLY A 38 -0.89 -8.99 -15.07
C GLY A 38 -1.49 -9.78 -13.92
N GLU A 39 -1.64 -11.08 -14.17
CA GLU A 39 -2.13 -12.02 -13.18
C GLU A 39 -0.95 -12.66 -12.44
N THR A 40 -1.09 -12.76 -11.15
CA THR A 40 -0.27 -13.63 -10.31
C THR A 40 -1.21 -14.57 -9.56
N SER A 41 -0.89 -15.86 -9.52
CA SER A 41 -1.68 -16.86 -8.82
C SER A 41 -0.84 -17.65 -7.82
N THR A 42 -1.49 -18.16 -6.77
CA THR A 42 -0.85 -19.01 -5.78
C THR A 42 -1.85 -19.98 -5.15
N THR A 43 -1.35 -21.12 -4.72
CA THR A 43 -2.06 -22.06 -3.84
C THR A 43 -1.45 -22.07 -2.43
N SER A 44 -0.46 -21.23 -2.18
CA SER A 44 0.26 -21.17 -0.91
C SER A 44 -0.47 -20.29 0.10
N GLY A 45 -0.39 -20.67 1.37
CA GLY A 45 -0.70 -19.79 2.51
C GLY A 45 0.43 -18.81 2.85
N THR A 46 1.56 -18.90 2.16
CA THR A 46 2.66 -17.93 2.32
C THR A 46 2.50 -16.79 1.34
N LEU A 47 2.74 -15.58 1.80
CA LEU A 47 2.65 -14.35 1.00
C LEU A 47 3.56 -14.41 -0.23
N VAL A 48 3.01 -14.04 -1.38
CA VAL A 48 3.74 -13.85 -2.63
C VAL A 48 3.46 -12.45 -3.19
N VAL A 49 4.43 -11.87 -3.89
CA VAL A 49 4.25 -10.59 -4.58
C VAL A 49 3.27 -10.77 -5.73
N GLY A 50 2.28 -9.89 -5.82
CA GLY A 50 1.22 -9.93 -6.81
C GLY A 50 1.13 -8.67 -7.68
N GLY A 51 -0.01 -8.51 -8.33
CA GLY A 51 -0.36 -7.29 -9.07
C GLY A 51 0.44 -7.07 -10.36
N GLY A 52 0.91 -8.14 -11.03
CA GLY A 52 1.61 -8.00 -12.31
C GLY A 52 2.95 -7.27 -12.22
N GLY A 53 3.58 -7.26 -11.03
CA GLY A 53 4.88 -6.61 -10.83
C GLY A 53 4.79 -5.11 -10.53
N ILE A 54 3.64 -4.61 -10.11
CA ILE A 54 3.50 -3.22 -9.68
C ILE A 54 4.49 -2.89 -8.55
N ASN A 55 5.22 -1.80 -8.72
CA ASN A 55 6.20 -1.28 -7.76
C ASN A 55 5.89 0.17 -7.44
N LEU A 56 5.98 0.53 -6.17
CA LEU A 56 5.80 1.88 -5.67
C LEU A 56 7.06 2.29 -4.91
N THR A 57 7.89 3.12 -5.53
CA THR A 57 9.17 3.53 -4.93
C THR A 57 9.12 4.99 -4.50
N ILE A 58 9.44 5.24 -3.23
CA ILE A 58 9.48 6.56 -2.61
C ILE A 58 10.77 6.70 -1.80
N THR A 59 11.34 7.91 -1.78
CA THR A 59 12.52 8.23 -0.97
C THR A 59 12.11 9.27 0.06
N PRO A 60 11.95 8.89 1.35
CA PRO A 60 11.50 9.83 2.37
C PRO A 60 12.50 10.97 2.57
N SER A 61 11.99 12.19 2.72
CA SER A 61 12.79 13.39 2.99
C SER A 61 13.27 13.46 4.45
N SER A 62 12.59 12.76 5.36
CA SER A 62 12.96 12.63 6.77
C SER A 62 12.68 11.22 7.28
N SER A 63 13.55 10.73 8.18
CA SER A 63 13.36 9.43 8.83
C SER A 63 12.22 9.42 9.85
N SER A 64 11.71 10.58 10.26
CA SER A 64 10.53 10.69 11.13
C SER A 64 9.22 10.63 10.38
N ASN A 65 9.23 10.89 9.06
CA ASN A 65 8.02 10.96 8.26
C ASN A 65 7.37 9.58 8.09
N LYS A 66 6.05 9.61 7.91
CA LYS A 66 5.24 8.43 7.65
C LYS A 66 4.89 8.33 6.18
N ILE A 67 4.70 7.12 5.70
CA ILE A 67 4.29 6.87 4.32
C ILE A 67 2.89 6.26 4.33
N LEU A 68 1.91 6.99 3.79
CA LEU A 68 0.61 6.43 3.46
C LEU A 68 0.72 5.72 2.10
N ILE A 69 0.42 4.44 2.09
CA ILE A 69 0.48 3.58 0.91
C ILE A 69 -0.92 3.15 0.55
N ALA A 70 -1.27 3.22 -0.72
CA ALA A 70 -2.50 2.66 -1.24
C ALA A 70 -2.22 1.77 -2.45
N PHE A 71 -2.81 0.57 -2.45
CA PHE A 71 -2.89 -0.30 -3.62
C PHE A 71 -4.34 -0.64 -3.92
N HIS A 72 -4.65 -0.79 -5.19
CA HIS A 72 -5.94 -1.18 -5.69
C HIS A 72 -5.77 -2.26 -6.75
N CYS A 73 -6.20 -3.47 -6.45
CA CYS A 73 -6.08 -4.63 -7.33
C CYS A 73 -7.35 -5.48 -7.31
N LEU A 74 -7.64 -6.13 -8.43
CA LEU A 74 -8.64 -7.19 -8.45
C LEU A 74 -8.04 -8.43 -7.79
N LEU A 75 -8.75 -8.99 -6.83
CA LEU A 75 -8.48 -10.31 -6.28
C LEU A 75 -9.50 -11.31 -6.78
N ALA A 76 -9.10 -12.56 -6.90
CA ALA A 76 -10.00 -13.65 -7.17
C ALA A 76 -9.64 -14.85 -6.31
N ALA A 77 -10.65 -15.63 -5.95
CA ALA A 77 -10.50 -16.89 -5.24
C ALA A 77 -11.40 -17.94 -5.89
N GLN A 78 -10.86 -19.12 -6.13
CA GLN A 78 -11.65 -20.27 -6.53
C GLN A 78 -12.60 -20.67 -5.39
N GLU A 79 -13.60 -21.48 -5.73
CA GLU A 79 -14.58 -22.04 -4.79
C GLU A 79 -13.92 -22.53 -3.49
N ASP A 80 -14.57 -22.23 -2.37
CA ASP A 80 -14.14 -22.60 -1.02
C ASP A 80 -12.73 -22.14 -0.64
N ASN A 81 -12.27 -21.04 -1.22
CA ASN A 81 -10.98 -20.45 -0.86
C ASN A 81 -11.15 -19.01 -0.40
N GLY A 82 -10.26 -18.59 0.49
CA GLY A 82 -10.07 -17.20 0.87
C GLY A 82 -8.72 -16.67 0.42
N VAL A 83 -8.68 -15.39 0.15
CA VAL A 83 -7.45 -14.65 -0.16
C VAL A 83 -7.27 -13.55 0.88
N PHE A 84 -6.05 -13.35 1.31
CA PHE A 84 -5.65 -12.20 2.11
C PHE A 84 -4.49 -11.47 1.45
N VAL A 85 -4.30 -10.24 1.84
CA VAL A 85 -3.36 -9.30 1.24
C VAL A 85 -2.51 -8.61 2.29
N ASP A 86 -1.30 -8.25 1.91
CA ASP A 86 -0.36 -7.47 2.71
C ASP A 86 0.58 -6.70 1.77
N ILE A 87 1.63 -6.10 2.31
CA ILE A 87 2.63 -5.33 1.56
C ILE A 87 4.03 -5.81 1.91
N GLN A 88 4.87 -5.96 0.88
CA GLN A 88 6.31 -6.08 1.01
C GLN A 88 6.92 -4.69 1.05
N ARG A 89 7.86 -4.47 1.96
CA ARG A 89 8.74 -3.30 2.00
C ARG A 89 10.19 -3.71 1.75
N ALA A 90 10.82 -3.14 0.73
CA ALA A 90 12.24 -3.31 0.45
C ALA A 90 12.96 -1.96 0.58
N ILE A 91 13.91 -1.84 1.50
CA ILE A 91 14.73 -0.64 1.72
C ILE A 91 16.02 -0.80 0.92
N SER A 92 16.36 0.19 0.09
CA SER A 92 17.59 0.19 -0.70
C SER A 92 18.82 0.12 0.21
N GLY A 93 19.67 -0.88 -0.01
CA GLY A 93 20.84 -1.17 0.84
C GLY A 93 20.49 -1.76 2.22
N GLY A 94 19.25 -2.10 2.47
CA GLY A 94 18.74 -2.63 3.73
C GLY A 94 17.94 -3.92 3.57
N ALA A 95 17.03 -4.15 4.51
CA ALA A 95 16.20 -5.34 4.56
C ALA A 95 15.01 -5.29 3.59
N THR A 96 14.61 -6.48 3.11
CA THR A 96 13.29 -6.72 2.55
C THR A 96 12.45 -7.42 3.61
N THR A 97 11.26 -6.90 3.86
CA THR A 97 10.31 -7.45 4.83
C THR A 97 8.99 -7.74 4.13
N ASP A 98 8.56 -8.98 4.19
CA ASP A 98 7.27 -9.43 3.68
C ASP A 98 6.20 -9.26 4.75
N GLY A 99 5.02 -8.79 4.35
CA GLY A 99 3.88 -8.68 5.27
C GLY A 99 4.10 -7.68 6.40
N ILE A 100 4.40 -6.42 6.09
CA ILE A 100 4.73 -5.40 7.10
C ILE A 100 3.56 -5.02 8.02
N PHE A 101 2.33 -5.39 7.67
CA PHE A 101 1.12 -5.09 8.44
C PHE A 101 0.50 -6.33 9.10
N ASN A 102 1.02 -7.51 8.78
CA ASN A 102 0.64 -8.76 9.41
C ASN A 102 1.85 -9.32 10.17
N ALA A 103 1.96 -8.99 11.45
CA ALA A 103 3.04 -9.46 12.31
C ALA A 103 2.94 -10.97 12.65
N GLU A 104 1.92 -11.66 12.19
CA GLU A 104 1.65 -13.06 12.50
C GLU A 104 2.14 -13.97 11.37
N SER A 105 3.41 -14.33 11.42
CA SER A 105 3.95 -15.39 10.58
C SER A 105 3.31 -16.74 10.93
N GLY A 106 2.60 -17.34 9.98
CA GLY A 106 2.23 -18.76 10.04
C GLY A 106 0.81 -19.09 10.47
N SER A 107 -0.01 -18.13 10.79
CA SER A 107 -1.45 -18.31 10.90
C SER A 107 -2.13 -17.36 9.93
N ALA A 108 -2.90 -17.90 9.02
CA ALA A 108 -3.65 -17.16 8.02
C ALA A 108 -4.78 -16.32 8.63
N SER A 109 -4.53 -15.68 9.74
CA SER A 109 -5.47 -14.83 10.40
C SER A 109 -5.20 -13.38 10.05
N GLN A 110 -5.79 -12.96 8.93
CA GLN A 110 -6.17 -11.58 8.73
C GLN A 110 -5.03 -10.63 8.42
N GLY A 111 -4.42 -10.82 7.26
CA GLY A 111 -3.70 -9.74 6.61
C GLY A 111 -4.49 -8.45 6.61
N ALA A 112 -3.88 -7.39 6.18
CA ALA A 112 -4.46 -6.05 6.13
C ALA A 112 -5.74 -5.93 5.28
N GLY A 113 -6.29 -7.03 4.87
CA GLY A 113 -7.56 -7.17 4.17
C GLY A 113 -7.64 -8.48 3.42
N GLY A 114 -8.82 -8.96 3.21
CA GLY A 114 -9.06 -10.19 2.48
C GLY A 114 -10.54 -10.45 2.31
N PHE A 115 -10.86 -11.42 1.49
CA PHE A 115 -12.21 -11.94 1.38
C PHE A 115 -12.20 -13.46 1.23
N GLY A 116 -13.28 -14.08 1.63
CA GLY A 116 -13.50 -15.50 1.45
C GLY A 116 -14.67 -15.75 0.52
N SER A 117 -14.58 -16.79 -0.27
CA SER A 117 -15.69 -17.34 -1.03
C SER A 117 -16.30 -18.46 -0.21
N ALA A 118 -17.56 -18.32 0.18
CA ALA A 118 -18.33 -19.41 0.75
C ALA A 118 -19.05 -20.13 -0.37
N ALA A 119 -18.67 -21.38 -0.55
CA ALA A 119 -19.34 -22.46 -1.30
C ALA A 119 -20.27 -22.10 -2.47
N ASN A 120 -20.16 -22.81 -3.53
CA ASN A 120 -21.11 -23.16 -4.57
C ASN A 120 -20.68 -22.87 -6.01
N SER A 121 -19.55 -23.41 -6.42
CA SER A 121 -19.10 -23.40 -7.81
C SER A 121 -18.73 -22.05 -8.42
N GLY A 122 -17.49 -21.91 -8.75
CA GLY A 122 -16.98 -20.79 -9.53
C GLY A 122 -15.84 -20.00 -8.88
N THR A 123 -15.36 -19.02 -9.60
CA THR A 123 -14.33 -18.10 -9.10
C THR A 123 -14.99 -16.80 -8.68
N TRP A 124 -14.71 -16.36 -7.47
CA TRP A 124 -15.13 -15.08 -6.96
C TRP A 124 -14.13 -13.99 -7.32
N TYR A 125 -14.65 -12.80 -7.62
CA TYR A 125 -13.86 -11.62 -7.94
C TYR A 125 -14.23 -10.48 -7.01
N GLY A 126 -13.23 -9.77 -6.50
CA GLY A 126 -13.43 -8.59 -5.67
C GLY A 126 -12.33 -7.55 -5.86
N MET A 127 -12.73 -6.30 -6.02
CA MET A 127 -11.77 -5.20 -5.98
C MET A 127 -11.40 -4.91 -4.53
N VAL A 128 -10.12 -4.90 -4.23
CA VAL A 128 -9.60 -4.56 -2.90
C VAL A 128 -8.77 -3.30 -2.97
N GLY A 129 -9.22 -2.29 -2.22
CA GLY A 129 -8.44 -1.11 -1.91
C GLY A 129 -7.77 -1.29 -0.55
N GLN A 130 -6.46 -1.13 -0.51
CA GLN A 130 -5.66 -1.24 0.69
C GLN A 130 -5.05 0.10 1.01
N PHE A 131 -5.18 0.54 2.25
CA PHE A 131 -4.63 1.80 2.75
C PHE A 131 -3.85 1.54 4.02
N PHE A 132 -2.56 1.86 4.00
CA PHE A 132 -1.66 1.60 5.11
C PHE A 132 -0.79 2.80 5.40
N VAL A 133 -0.41 2.95 6.68
CA VAL A 133 0.57 3.94 7.10
C VAL A 133 1.79 3.20 7.66
N ASP A 134 2.91 3.33 6.98
CA ASP A 134 4.21 2.82 7.42
C ASP A 134 5.03 3.92 8.11
N SER A 135 5.88 3.50 9.04
CA SER A 135 6.89 4.33 9.71
C SER A 135 8.26 3.71 9.45
N PRO A 136 8.85 3.92 8.28
CA PRO A 136 10.03 3.16 7.84
C PRO A 136 11.32 3.57 8.53
N SER A 137 11.34 4.72 9.21
CA SER A 137 12.48 5.25 9.96
C SER A 137 13.77 5.35 9.14
N THR A 138 13.68 5.73 7.87
CA THR A 138 14.82 5.85 6.95
C THR A 138 14.61 6.95 5.92
N THR A 139 15.71 7.46 5.38
CA THR A 139 15.73 8.34 4.20
C THR A 139 16.25 7.62 2.95
N SER A 140 16.52 6.31 3.04
CA SER A 140 16.84 5.49 1.86
C SER A 140 15.59 5.26 1.02
N ALA A 141 15.77 5.03 -0.29
CA ALA A 141 14.67 4.67 -1.17
C ALA A 141 13.99 3.38 -0.71
N ILE A 142 12.66 3.38 -0.73
CA ILE A 142 11.82 2.26 -0.30
C ILE A 142 10.96 1.85 -1.47
N THR A 143 10.91 0.56 -1.76
CA THR A 143 9.98 -0.02 -2.72
C THR A 143 8.93 -0.84 -2.00
N TYR A 144 7.67 -0.49 -2.20
CA TYR A 144 6.51 -1.23 -1.72
C TYR A 144 5.90 -2.04 -2.86
N LYS A 145 5.46 -3.27 -2.55
CA LYS A 145 4.79 -4.16 -3.49
C LYS A 145 3.59 -4.80 -2.82
N PRO A 146 2.44 -4.95 -3.49
CA PRO A 146 1.32 -5.68 -2.94
C PRO A 146 1.66 -7.16 -2.87
N MET A 147 1.24 -7.80 -1.79
CA MET A 147 1.37 -9.23 -1.57
C MET A 147 0.01 -9.85 -1.31
N PHE A 148 -0.10 -11.13 -1.60
CA PHE A 148 -1.29 -11.90 -1.30
C PHE A 148 -0.95 -13.36 -1.02
N ALA A 149 -1.87 -14.06 -0.37
CA ALA A 149 -1.76 -15.49 -0.14
C ALA A 149 -3.16 -16.09 -0.01
N ARG A 150 -3.23 -17.41 -0.09
CA ARG A 150 -4.45 -18.13 0.24
C ARG A 150 -4.66 -18.14 1.76
N TRP A 151 -5.84 -17.74 2.21
CA TRP A 151 -6.19 -17.74 3.61
C TRP A 151 -6.66 -19.12 4.08
N PHE A 152 -7.62 -19.72 3.35
CA PHE A 152 -8.15 -21.07 3.62
C PHE A 152 -8.49 -21.78 2.32
N GLY A 153 -8.86 -23.08 2.42
CA GLY A 153 -9.18 -23.90 1.27
C GLY A 153 -7.94 -24.61 0.68
N SER A 154 -8.08 -25.17 -0.50
CA SER A 154 -7.02 -25.90 -1.20
C SER A 154 -6.79 -25.48 -2.65
N GLY A 155 -7.63 -24.57 -3.16
CA GLY A 155 -7.60 -24.08 -4.54
C GLY A 155 -6.65 -22.91 -4.75
N THR A 156 -6.81 -22.29 -5.90
CA THR A 156 -5.98 -21.17 -6.34
C THR A 156 -6.63 -19.83 -6.01
N VAL A 157 -5.81 -18.88 -5.58
CA VAL A 157 -6.17 -17.48 -5.43
C VAL A 157 -5.33 -16.62 -6.36
N TYR A 158 -5.81 -15.46 -6.73
CA TYR A 158 -5.24 -14.61 -7.76
C TYR A 158 -5.22 -13.14 -7.33
N MET A 159 -4.22 -12.40 -7.82
CA MET A 159 -4.18 -10.94 -7.81
C MET A 159 -3.91 -10.43 -9.22
N GLY A 160 -4.75 -9.48 -9.71
CA GLY A 160 -4.65 -8.96 -11.07
C GLY A 160 -5.29 -9.84 -12.14
N ASN A 161 -6.30 -10.63 -11.78
CA ASN A 161 -6.95 -11.58 -12.69
C ASN A 161 -7.70 -10.89 -13.84
N ASN A 162 -7.88 -11.59 -14.98
CA ASN A 162 -8.65 -11.16 -16.16
C ASN A 162 -8.22 -9.81 -16.75
N ALA A 163 -6.91 -9.61 -16.91
CA ALA A 163 -6.35 -8.36 -17.44
C ALA A 163 -6.79 -7.10 -16.68
N SER A 164 -7.16 -7.25 -15.41
CA SER A 164 -7.47 -6.11 -14.55
C SER A 164 -6.21 -5.32 -14.22
N ILE A 165 -6.40 -4.02 -14.04
CA ILE A 165 -5.33 -3.10 -13.73
C ILE A 165 -5.10 -3.08 -12.21
N CYS A 166 -3.85 -3.32 -11.79
CA CYS A 166 -3.39 -2.95 -10.46
C CYS A 166 -2.80 -1.54 -10.51
N SER A 167 -3.14 -0.74 -9.52
CA SER A 167 -2.64 0.62 -9.37
C SER A 167 -2.27 0.91 -7.91
N GLY A 168 -1.50 1.96 -7.68
CA GLY A 168 -1.13 2.36 -6.33
C GLY A 168 -0.48 3.73 -6.27
N TYR A 169 -0.46 4.29 -5.08
CA TYR A 169 0.23 5.54 -4.79
C TYR A 169 0.76 5.57 -3.36
N ALA A 170 1.74 6.42 -3.12
CA ALA A 170 2.25 6.73 -1.79
C ALA A 170 2.26 8.24 -1.56
N LEU A 171 1.96 8.63 -0.33
CA LEU A 171 2.09 9.99 0.18
C LEU A 171 3.09 9.99 1.33
N GLU A 172 4.08 10.84 1.27
CA GLU A 172 4.92 11.14 2.43
C GLU A 172 4.23 12.20 3.29
N LEU A 173 4.01 11.86 4.55
CA LEU A 173 3.36 12.73 5.55
C LEU A 173 4.42 13.27 6.50
N GLU A 174 4.59 14.59 6.54
CA GLU A 174 5.44 15.24 7.54
C GLU A 174 4.84 15.07 8.94
N THR A 175 5.67 14.71 9.92
CA THR A 175 5.27 14.51 11.32
C THR A 175 6.05 15.44 12.25
#